data_d1eb1b83a6d2c8025f2e47ec592d7041
#
_entry.id   d1eb1b83a6d2c8025f2e47ec592d7041
#
_cell.length_a   1.000
_cell.length_b   1.000
_cell.length_c   1.000
_cell.angle_alpha   90.00
_cell.angle_beta   90.00
_cell.angle_gamma   90.00
#
_symmetry.space_group_name_H-M   'P 1'
#
loop_
_entity.id
_entity.type
_entity.pdbx_description
1 polymer ?
#
loop_
_entity_poly.entity_id
_entity_poly.type
_entity_poly.pdbx_seq_one_letter_code
_entity_poly.pdbx_strand_id
1 'polypeptide(L)'
;MGNDKGILVGIDLSNDHVQVCCAGPDGELASVSITNDPSKFKIPLVLCAIEDSTEWLYGEEADATVEGEKIKRIDDLLELARTDQGMEIFGRMYPADILLERYFRRLLSAVKERTASTQVRGVVVTLKYCSKMLRRNIMSAFELLGLKAENVKIISHIESFMYYVVSQNCDIWINDVGLFDFDTESFTFYKLSFGRKQKPVNVVAEKTDLTDSVNFSMLNTGDREWLVGAFEDSVSLMLHKQIISALYFTGAGFESPWADASMKKLCSSRRIFKGQNLYVRGAGCAAKLIFDGGSDEYSFIADDLLRSSICIRVYTNGAYEEMPIANIGDPYNDIFANIEVIMDKTNELDLIVHNVLKKDFICAIMTLDTLNLRNDRSTRLDVRIRFPERDVCVITVRDMGFGEIYKTDHKIWEQVLKI
;
A
#
# COMPACT_ATOMS: atom_id res chain seq x y z
N MET A 1 1.18 -34.75 22.17
CA MET A 1 0.76 -34.25 20.82
C MET A 1 0.62 -32.76 20.96
N GLY A 2 1.65 -32.01 20.54
CA GLY A 2 1.58 -30.54 20.51
C GLY A 2 0.47 -30.13 19.55
N ASN A 3 -0.40 -29.21 19.97
CA ASN A 3 -1.37 -28.58 19.09
C ASN A 3 -0.57 -27.87 18.00
N ASP A 4 -0.50 -28.44 16.80
CA ASP A 4 0.02 -27.75 15.61
C ASP A 4 -0.98 -26.62 15.30
N LYS A 5 -0.69 -25.41 15.81
CA LYS A 5 -1.52 -24.22 15.60
C LYS A 5 -1.48 -23.74 14.14
N GLY A 6 -0.71 -24.43 13.28
CA GLY A 6 -0.43 -23.99 11.93
C GLY A 6 0.49 -22.76 11.90
N ILE A 7 1.03 -22.45 10.72
CA ILE A 7 1.92 -21.30 10.51
C ILE A 7 1.19 -20.12 9.89
N LEU A 8 1.71 -18.93 10.15
CA LEU A 8 1.37 -17.69 9.45
C LEU A 8 2.46 -17.37 8.43
N VAL A 9 2.05 -16.99 7.23
CA VAL A 9 2.97 -16.77 6.10
C VAL A 9 2.84 -15.35 5.61
N GLY A 10 3.97 -14.64 5.53
CA GLY A 10 4.13 -13.40 4.79
C GLY A 10 4.80 -13.68 3.45
N ILE A 11 4.26 -13.14 2.38
CA ILE A 11 4.79 -13.28 1.01
C ILE A 11 5.00 -11.89 0.44
N ASP A 12 6.21 -11.59 0.00
CA ASP A 12 6.51 -10.41 -0.81
C ASP A 12 6.58 -10.84 -2.27
N LEU A 13 5.69 -10.29 -3.09
CA LEU A 13 5.47 -10.69 -4.48
C LEU A 13 5.90 -9.57 -5.41
N SER A 14 7.07 -9.74 -6.05
CA SER A 14 7.62 -8.85 -7.07
C SER A 14 7.42 -9.42 -8.48
N ASN A 15 7.72 -8.64 -9.50
CA ASN A 15 7.51 -9.07 -10.88
C ASN A 15 8.37 -10.29 -11.27
N ASP A 16 9.58 -10.36 -10.73
CA ASP A 16 10.61 -11.34 -11.08
C ASP A 16 10.90 -12.37 -9.98
N HIS A 17 10.50 -12.06 -8.73
CA HIS A 17 10.80 -12.96 -7.61
C HIS A 17 9.75 -12.87 -6.48
N VAL A 18 9.80 -13.86 -5.62
CA VAL A 18 9.01 -13.95 -4.39
C VAL A 18 9.95 -14.12 -3.20
N GLN A 19 9.63 -13.50 -2.08
CA GLN A 19 10.24 -13.79 -0.80
C GLN A 19 9.19 -14.30 0.19
N VAL A 20 9.58 -15.14 1.14
CA VAL A 20 8.68 -15.72 2.14
C VAL A 20 9.23 -15.53 3.55
N CYS A 21 8.35 -15.16 4.46
CA CYS A 21 8.60 -15.09 5.89
C CYS A 21 7.52 -15.88 6.63
N CYS A 22 7.92 -16.65 7.63
CA CYS A 22 6.98 -17.43 8.42
C CYS A 22 7.09 -17.09 9.90
N ALA A 23 5.95 -17.08 10.60
CA ALA A 23 5.91 -17.12 12.03
C ALA A 23 5.69 -18.56 12.46
N GLY A 24 6.67 -19.13 13.14
CA GLY A 24 6.60 -20.45 13.76
C GLY A 24 5.68 -20.47 14.99
N PRO A 25 5.50 -21.66 15.60
CA PRO A 25 4.70 -21.82 16.83
C PRO A 25 5.23 -21.04 18.03
N ASP A 26 6.53 -20.73 18.05
CA ASP A 26 7.22 -19.88 19.02
C ASP A 26 6.94 -18.38 18.82
N GLY A 27 6.34 -18.02 17.68
CA GLY A 27 6.01 -16.67 17.29
C GLY A 27 7.21 -15.88 16.75
N GLU A 28 8.37 -16.47 16.58
CA GLU A 28 9.49 -15.82 15.93
C GLU A 28 9.30 -15.75 14.41
N LEU A 29 9.64 -14.60 13.83
CA LEU A 29 9.57 -14.36 12.39
C LEU A 29 10.91 -14.69 11.74
N ALA A 30 10.90 -15.67 10.85
CA ALA A 30 12.06 -16.05 10.05
C ALA A 30 11.76 -15.95 8.54
N SER A 31 12.68 -15.32 7.80
CA SER A 31 12.69 -15.45 6.35
C SER A 31 13.06 -16.88 5.97
N VAL A 32 12.30 -17.46 5.05
CA VAL A 32 12.46 -18.86 4.67
C VAL A 32 13.15 -18.93 3.31
N SER A 33 14.34 -19.53 3.27
CA SER A 33 14.94 -19.97 2.02
C SER A 33 14.35 -21.32 1.64
N ILE A 34 13.72 -21.42 0.50
CA ILE A 34 13.21 -22.67 -0.07
C ILE A 34 14.11 -23.22 -1.18
N THR A 35 15.22 -22.54 -1.44
CA THR A 35 16.25 -22.96 -2.40
C THR A 35 17.24 -23.92 -1.74
N ASN A 36 18.12 -24.50 -2.54
CA ASN A 36 19.21 -25.35 -2.02
C ASN A 36 20.30 -24.53 -1.29
N ASP A 37 20.35 -23.22 -1.51
CA ASP A 37 21.25 -22.28 -0.83
C ASP A 37 20.49 -21.55 0.29
N PRO A 38 20.80 -21.82 1.58
CA PRO A 38 20.10 -21.19 2.69
C PRO A 38 20.34 -19.66 2.80
N SER A 39 21.27 -19.09 2.05
CA SER A 39 21.51 -17.65 1.98
C SER A 39 20.63 -16.95 0.95
N LYS A 40 20.01 -17.69 0.04
CA LYS A 40 19.12 -17.14 -1.00
C LYS A 40 17.68 -17.12 -0.53
N PHE A 41 17.09 -15.93 -0.48
CA PHE A 41 15.71 -15.69 -0.07
C PHE A 41 14.81 -15.21 -1.21
N LYS A 42 15.38 -14.80 -2.34
CA LYS A 42 14.66 -14.43 -3.56
C LYS A 42 14.44 -15.68 -4.40
N ILE A 43 13.18 -16.02 -4.61
CA ILE A 43 12.75 -17.20 -5.37
C ILE A 43 12.23 -16.68 -6.71
N PRO A 44 12.76 -17.09 -7.86
CA PRO A 44 12.27 -16.65 -9.17
C PRO A 44 10.77 -16.89 -9.34
N LEU A 45 10.04 -15.90 -9.83
CA LEU A 45 8.60 -16.02 -10.11
C LEU A 45 8.38 -16.61 -11.51
N VAL A 46 8.84 -17.83 -11.69
CA VAL A 46 8.82 -18.56 -12.96
C VAL A 46 8.15 -19.92 -12.79
N LEU A 47 7.33 -20.30 -13.77
CA LEU A 47 6.77 -21.64 -13.91
C LEU A 47 7.23 -22.28 -15.21
N CYS A 48 7.41 -23.60 -15.22
CA CYS A 48 7.54 -24.39 -16.44
C CYS A 48 6.56 -25.55 -16.44
N ALA A 49 5.78 -25.64 -17.51
CA ALA A 49 4.96 -26.80 -17.82
C ALA A 49 5.74 -27.75 -18.73
N ILE A 50 5.68 -29.05 -18.45
CA ILE A 50 6.29 -30.11 -19.26
C ILE A 50 5.14 -30.88 -19.93
N GLU A 51 5.23 -31.07 -21.25
CA GLU A 51 4.23 -31.85 -22.01
C GLU A 51 4.11 -33.28 -21.45
N ASP A 52 2.88 -33.77 -21.35
CA ASP A 52 2.53 -35.06 -20.78
C ASP A 52 2.91 -35.28 -19.29
N SER A 53 3.37 -34.23 -18.61
CA SER A 53 3.64 -34.28 -17.16
C SER A 53 2.50 -33.61 -16.37
N THR A 54 2.20 -34.20 -15.20
CA THR A 54 1.32 -33.59 -14.21
C THR A 54 2.05 -32.63 -13.28
N GLU A 55 3.38 -32.71 -13.24
CA GLU A 55 4.24 -31.88 -12.40
C GLU A 55 4.78 -30.68 -13.17
N TRP A 56 4.73 -29.52 -12.53
CA TRP A 56 5.27 -28.29 -13.04
C TRP A 56 6.50 -27.90 -12.24
N LEU A 57 7.53 -27.38 -12.92
CA LEU A 57 8.69 -26.78 -12.27
C LEU A 57 8.36 -25.36 -11.83
N TYR A 58 9.01 -24.89 -10.76
CA TYR A 58 8.84 -23.53 -10.25
C TYR A 58 10.15 -22.99 -9.67
N GLY A 59 10.25 -21.68 -9.51
CA GLY A 59 11.39 -21.03 -8.86
C GLY A 59 12.72 -21.32 -9.60
N GLU A 60 13.77 -21.66 -8.86
CA GLU A 60 15.11 -21.90 -9.42
C GLU A 60 15.14 -23.03 -10.47
N GLU A 61 14.38 -24.09 -10.29
CA GLU A 61 14.32 -25.19 -11.24
C GLU A 61 13.70 -24.74 -12.57
N ALA A 62 12.62 -23.97 -12.51
CA ALA A 62 12.00 -23.40 -13.69
C ALA A 62 12.90 -22.34 -14.35
N ASP A 63 13.57 -21.51 -13.56
CA ASP A 63 14.45 -20.46 -14.05
C ASP A 63 15.67 -21.02 -14.78
N ALA A 64 16.24 -22.13 -14.31
CA ALA A 64 17.32 -22.85 -14.95
C ALA A 64 16.89 -23.63 -16.21
N THR A 65 15.59 -23.76 -16.46
CA THR A 65 15.05 -24.58 -17.57
C THR A 65 14.85 -23.74 -18.82
N VAL A 66 15.34 -24.21 -19.94
CA VAL A 66 15.22 -23.56 -21.25
C VAL A 66 13.92 -24.00 -21.92
N GLU A 67 13.17 -23.04 -22.48
CA GLU A 67 11.97 -23.32 -23.27
C GLU A 67 12.28 -24.17 -24.51
N GLY A 68 11.39 -25.10 -24.85
CA GLY A 68 11.54 -26.02 -25.98
C GLY A 68 10.21 -26.62 -26.42
N GLU A 69 10.23 -27.51 -27.41
CA GLU A 69 9.00 -28.09 -27.99
C GLU A 69 8.08 -28.75 -26.92
N LYS A 70 8.68 -29.38 -25.89
CA LYS A 70 7.97 -30.07 -24.82
C LYS A 70 7.99 -29.34 -23.48
N ILE A 71 8.48 -28.10 -23.45
CA ILE A 71 8.62 -27.30 -22.24
C ILE A 71 8.10 -25.89 -22.54
N LYS A 72 7.05 -25.48 -21.83
CA LYS A 72 6.51 -24.14 -21.89
C LYS A 72 6.91 -23.39 -20.64
N ARG A 73 7.67 -22.30 -20.81
CA ARG A 73 8.13 -21.41 -19.74
C ARG A 73 7.17 -20.21 -19.60
N ILE A 74 6.96 -19.75 -18.36
CA ILE A 74 6.08 -18.64 -18.00
C ILE A 74 6.84 -17.74 -17.03
N ASP A 75 7.30 -16.58 -17.51
CA ASP A 75 8.10 -15.62 -16.76
C ASP A 75 7.28 -14.41 -16.26
N ASP A 76 6.12 -14.18 -16.84
CA ASP A 76 5.29 -12.98 -16.66
C ASP A 76 3.98 -13.24 -15.88
N LEU A 77 4.04 -14.12 -14.90
CA LEU A 77 2.88 -14.56 -14.10
C LEU A 77 2.07 -13.39 -13.52
N LEU A 78 2.74 -12.34 -13.00
CA LEU A 78 2.03 -11.18 -12.46
C LEU A 78 1.37 -10.33 -13.52
N GLU A 79 1.99 -10.19 -14.69
CA GLU A 79 1.40 -9.43 -15.79
C GLU A 79 0.16 -10.13 -16.35
N LEU A 80 0.21 -11.44 -16.51
CA LEU A 80 -0.97 -12.25 -16.85
C LEU A 80 -2.09 -12.05 -15.83
N ALA A 81 -1.74 -12.02 -14.54
CA ALA A 81 -2.73 -11.82 -13.48
C ALA A 81 -3.26 -10.37 -13.41
N ARG A 82 -2.46 -9.35 -13.77
CA ARG A 82 -2.90 -7.94 -13.86
C ARG A 82 -3.86 -7.69 -15.00
N THR A 83 -3.63 -8.36 -16.12
CA THR A 83 -4.43 -8.22 -17.35
C THR A 83 -5.56 -9.24 -17.45
N ASP A 84 -5.63 -10.19 -16.50
CA ASP A 84 -6.57 -11.32 -16.49
C ASP A 84 -6.46 -12.18 -17.75
N GLN A 85 -5.25 -12.27 -18.30
CA GLN A 85 -4.99 -13.08 -19.49
C GLN A 85 -4.61 -14.49 -19.09
N GLY A 86 -5.28 -15.46 -19.72
CA GLY A 86 -4.83 -16.84 -19.67
C GLY A 86 -3.70 -17.10 -20.66
N MET A 87 -3.05 -18.24 -20.49
CA MET A 87 -2.03 -18.72 -21.42
C MET A 87 -2.41 -20.09 -21.99
N GLU A 88 -2.28 -20.24 -23.30
CA GLU A 88 -2.41 -21.54 -23.94
C GLU A 88 -1.11 -22.35 -23.80
N ILE A 89 -1.21 -23.55 -23.23
CA ILE A 89 -0.09 -24.44 -22.97
C ILE A 89 -0.46 -25.82 -23.47
N PHE A 90 0.25 -26.31 -24.47
CA PHE A 90 0.00 -27.62 -25.12
C PHE A 90 -1.46 -27.83 -25.50
N GLY A 91 -2.07 -26.82 -26.16
CA GLY A 91 -3.47 -26.87 -26.63
C GLY A 91 -4.54 -26.71 -25.54
N ARG A 92 -4.15 -26.42 -24.30
CA ARG A 92 -5.07 -26.16 -23.18
C ARG A 92 -4.90 -24.74 -22.66
N MET A 93 -6.03 -24.01 -22.51
CA MET A 93 -6.04 -22.68 -21.91
C MET A 93 -5.97 -22.76 -20.38
N TYR A 94 -5.05 -22.03 -19.79
CA TYR A 94 -4.91 -21.86 -18.34
C TYR A 94 -5.18 -20.42 -17.96
N PRO A 95 -6.26 -20.12 -17.20
CA PRO A 95 -6.52 -18.82 -16.64
C PRO A 95 -5.39 -18.36 -15.69
N ALA A 96 -5.26 -17.04 -15.52
CA ALA A 96 -4.19 -16.44 -14.72
C ALA A 96 -4.21 -16.87 -13.24
N ASP A 97 -5.38 -17.01 -12.65
CA ASP A 97 -5.57 -17.47 -11.27
C ASP A 97 -5.15 -18.94 -11.08
N ILE A 98 -5.36 -19.80 -12.08
CA ILE A 98 -4.87 -21.19 -12.09
C ILE A 98 -3.34 -21.22 -12.19
N LEU A 99 -2.72 -20.36 -12.99
CA LEU A 99 -1.27 -20.27 -13.08
C LEU A 99 -0.65 -19.81 -11.74
N LEU A 100 -1.23 -18.79 -11.10
CA LEU A 100 -0.84 -18.35 -9.77
C LEU A 100 -1.05 -19.44 -8.71
N GLU A 101 -2.16 -20.18 -8.77
CA GLU A 101 -2.44 -21.31 -7.90
C GLU A 101 -1.35 -22.38 -7.99
N ARG A 102 -0.93 -22.73 -9.21
CA ARG A 102 0.16 -23.68 -9.43
C ARG A 102 1.46 -23.25 -8.74
N TYR A 103 1.81 -21.98 -8.88
CA TYR A 103 3.01 -21.43 -8.25
C TYR A 103 2.86 -21.43 -6.72
N PHE A 104 1.78 -20.89 -6.17
CA PHE A 104 1.57 -20.81 -4.72
C PHE A 104 1.43 -22.18 -4.07
N ARG A 105 0.87 -23.18 -4.75
CA ARG A 105 0.80 -24.56 -4.26
C ARG A 105 2.19 -25.11 -3.98
N ARG A 106 3.11 -24.95 -4.91
CA ARG A 106 4.50 -25.39 -4.76
C ARG A 106 5.22 -24.58 -3.68
N LEU A 107 5.06 -23.27 -3.71
CA LEU A 107 5.64 -22.37 -2.72
C LEU A 107 5.22 -22.77 -1.29
N LEU A 108 3.92 -22.92 -1.03
CA LEU A 108 3.41 -23.25 0.29
C LEU A 108 3.76 -24.69 0.71
N SER A 109 3.88 -25.64 -0.24
CA SER A 109 4.36 -26.97 0.07
C SER A 109 5.80 -26.95 0.56
N ALA A 110 6.70 -26.24 -0.14
CA ALA A 110 8.08 -26.09 0.27
C ALA A 110 8.23 -25.37 1.62
N VAL A 111 7.39 -24.36 1.87
CA VAL A 111 7.34 -23.68 3.18
C VAL A 111 6.93 -24.63 4.30
N LYS A 112 5.91 -25.46 4.10
CA LYS A 112 5.48 -26.46 5.09
C LYS A 112 6.58 -27.49 5.41
N GLU A 113 7.28 -27.96 4.38
CA GLU A 113 8.41 -28.88 4.54
C GLU A 113 9.54 -28.26 5.37
N ARG A 114 9.92 -27.00 5.06
CA ARG A 114 10.99 -26.30 5.78
C ARG A 114 10.66 -25.94 7.22
N THR A 115 9.38 -25.69 7.51
CA THR A 115 8.90 -25.32 8.86
C THR A 115 8.39 -26.53 9.65
N ALA A 116 8.42 -27.73 9.06
CA ALA A 116 7.84 -28.95 9.62
C ALA A 116 6.38 -28.77 10.09
N SER A 117 5.62 -27.89 9.41
CA SER A 117 4.22 -27.61 9.72
C SER A 117 3.30 -28.26 8.69
N THR A 118 2.14 -28.72 9.16
CA THR A 118 1.15 -29.37 8.30
C THR A 118 0.11 -28.40 7.75
N GLN A 119 -0.07 -27.25 8.38
CA GLN A 119 -1.15 -26.32 8.04
C GLN A 119 -0.69 -24.85 7.94
N VAL A 120 -1.18 -24.14 6.93
CA VAL A 120 -1.11 -22.69 6.83
C VAL A 120 -2.42 -22.12 7.37
N ARG A 121 -2.34 -21.29 8.41
CA ARG A 121 -3.48 -20.69 9.10
C ARG A 121 -3.90 -19.36 8.49
N GLY A 122 -2.94 -18.61 7.97
CA GLY A 122 -3.19 -17.32 7.34
C GLY A 122 -2.02 -16.88 6.47
N VAL A 123 -2.33 -16.10 5.43
CA VAL A 123 -1.36 -15.58 4.47
C VAL A 123 -1.55 -14.08 4.33
N VAL A 124 -0.46 -13.33 4.38
CA VAL A 124 -0.43 -11.92 3.97
C VAL A 124 0.50 -11.79 2.77
N VAL A 125 -0.04 -11.31 1.66
CA VAL A 125 0.72 -10.99 0.45
C VAL A 125 0.96 -9.49 0.42
N THR A 126 2.22 -9.08 0.27
CA THR A 126 2.58 -7.69 0.03
C THR A 126 3.13 -7.51 -1.38
N LEU A 127 2.82 -6.38 -2.00
CA LEU A 127 3.31 -6.03 -3.33
C LEU A 127 3.27 -4.50 -3.51
N LYS A 128 4.10 -4.00 -4.44
CA LYS A 128 4.24 -2.55 -4.68
C LYS A 128 2.93 -1.93 -5.21
N TYR A 129 2.31 -2.58 -6.20
CA TYR A 129 1.09 -2.11 -6.85
C TYR A 129 0.09 -3.25 -7.03
N CYS A 130 -1.12 -3.09 -6.53
CA CYS A 130 -2.19 -4.08 -6.61
C CYS A 130 -3.44 -3.53 -7.29
N SER A 131 -3.63 -3.85 -8.57
CA SER A 131 -4.89 -3.55 -9.27
C SER A 131 -6.04 -4.42 -8.74
N LYS A 132 -7.28 -3.98 -8.95
CA LYS A 132 -8.48 -4.77 -8.59
C LYS A 132 -8.46 -6.17 -9.24
N MET A 133 -7.95 -6.26 -10.48
CA MET A 133 -7.85 -7.52 -11.21
C MET A 133 -6.80 -8.45 -10.60
N LEU A 134 -5.59 -7.94 -10.34
CA LEU A 134 -4.53 -8.71 -9.69
C LEU A 134 -4.97 -9.21 -8.31
N ARG A 135 -5.62 -8.35 -7.52
CA ARG A 135 -6.20 -8.73 -6.21
C ARG A 135 -7.17 -9.90 -6.34
N ARG A 136 -8.10 -9.83 -7.31
CA ARG A 136 -9.06 -10.90 -7.56
C ARG A 136 -8.36 -12.22 -7.89
N ASN A 137 -7.39 -12.20 -8.81
CA ASN A 137 -6.68 -13.40 -9.25
C ASN A 137 -5.83 -14.02 -8.14
N ILE A 138 -5.17 -13.19 -7.30
CA ILE A 138 -4.45 -13.69 -6.11
C ILE A 138 -5.42 -14.34 -5.12
N MET A 139 -6.54 -13.68 -4.82
CA MET A 139 -7.55 -14.23 -3.89
C MET A 139 -8.13 -15.54 -4.40
N SER A 140 -8.49 -15.60 -5.69
CA SER A 140 -8.97 -16.84 -6.35
C SER A 140 -7.94 -17.97 -6.25
N ALA A 141 -6.66 -17.68 -6.51
CA ALA A 141 -5.60 -18.67 -6.42
C ALA A 141 -5.48 -19.28 -5.00
N PHE A 142 -5.58 -18.46 -3.95
CA PHE A 142 -5.56 -18.98 -2.57
C PHE A 142 -6.84 -19.72 -2.18
N GLU A 143 -8.00 -19.31 -2.69
CA GLU A 143 -9.27 -20.03 -2.50
C GLU A 143 -9.21 -21.42 -3.14
N LEU A 144 -8.65 -21.55 -4.33
CA LEU A 144 -8.38 -22.82 -5.01
C LEU A 144 -7.42 -23.74 -4.22
N LEU A 145 -6.55 -23.15 -3.38
CA LEU A 145 -5.68 -23.86 -2.44
C LEU A 145 -6.40 -24.26 -1.14
N GLY A 146 -7.69 -23.91 -0.98
CA GLY A 146 -8.50 -24.21 0.18
C GLY A 146 -8.35 -23.23 1.35
N LEU A 147 -7.73 -22.07 1.13
CA LEU A 147 -7.67 -20.98 2.10
C LEU A 147 -8.93 -20.12 1.97
N LYS A 148 -9.61 -19.89 3.10
CA LYS A 148 -10.77 -18.98 3.11
C LYS A 148 -10.34 -17.54 2.91
N ALA A 149 -11.19 -16.72 2.29
CA ALA A 149 -10.93 -15.31 2.03
C ALA A 149 -10.56 -14.52 3.30
N GLU A 150 -11.14 -14.86 4.45
CA GLU A 150 -10.83 -14.26 5.75
C GLU A 150 -9.39 -14.52 6.23
N ASN A 151 -8.75 -15.58 5.74
CA ASN A 151 -7.40 -16.01 6.09
C ASN A 151 -6.34 -15.52 5.08
N VAL A 152 -6.74 -14.69 4.12
CA VAL A 152 -5.84 -14.09 3.14
C VAL A 152 -5.98 -12.59 3.16
N LYS A 153 -4.87 -11.86 3.27
CA LYS A 153 -4.83 -10.40 3.16
C LYS A 153 -3.81 -9.98 2.12
N ILE A 154 -4.15 -8.94 1.40
CA ILE A 154 -3.26 -8.32 0.42
C ILE A 154 -3.07 -6.87 0.83
N ILE A 155 -1.81 -6.48 1.06
CA ILE A 155 -1.39 -5.18 1.54
C ILE A 155 -0.33 -4.58 0.60
N SER A 156 -0.16 -3.26 0.64
CA SER A 156 0.92 -2.59 -0.09
C SER A 156 2.28 -2.75 0.61
N HIS A 157 3.38 -2.50 -0.10
CA HIS A 157 4.73 -2.47 0.50
C HIS A 157 4.80 -1.46 1.65
N ILE A 158 4.15 -0.29 1.51
CA ILE A 158 4.16 0.71 2.57
C ILE A 158 3.35 0.27 3.80
N GLU A 159 2.20 -0.38 3.61
CA GLU A 159 1.46 -0.98 4.73
C GLU A 159 2.29 -2.07 5.41
N SER A 160 2.96 -2.92 4.64
CA SER A 160 3.88 -3.93 5.16
C SER A 160 4.98 -3.29 6.02
N PHE A 161 5.57 -2.19 5.56
CA PHE A 161 6.56 -1.44 6.32
C PHE A 161 5.97 -0.86 7.62
N MET A 162 4.75 -0.34 7.59
CA MET A 162 4.06 0.15 8.79
C MET A 162 3.91 -0.97 9.83
N TYR A 163 3.43 -2.14 9.42
CA TYR A 163 3.33 -3.33 10.29
C TYR A 163 4.69 -3.74 10.86
N TYR A 164 5.73 -3.69 10.04
CA TYR A 164 7.08 -3.98 10.48
C TYR A 164 7.54 -3.02 11.58
N VAL A 165 7.37 -1.72 11.38
CA VAL A 165 7.83 -0.67 12.31
C VAL A 165 7.12 -0.76 13.66
N VAL A 166 5.79 -0.90 13.69
CA VAL A 166 5.04 -0.99 14.96
C VAL A 166 5.30 -2.29 15.71
N SER A 167 5.80 -3.32 15.03
CA SER A 167 6.22 -4.58 15.65
C SER A 167 7.63 -4.52 16.25
N GLN A 168 8.39 -3.43 16.01
CA GLN A 168 9.69 -3.22 16.62
C GLN A 168 9.56 -2.62 18.03
N ASN A 169 10.70 -2.60 18.76
CA ASN A 169 10.76 -1.90 20.04
C ASN A 169 10.32 -0.43 19.87
N CYS A 170 9.53 0.09 20.81
CA CYS A 170 9.03 1.48 20.80
C CYS A 170 10.11 2.55 20.62
N ASP A 171 11.35 2.28 21.02
CA ASP A 171 12.49 3.19 20.82
C ASP A 171 12.80 3.45 19.34
N ILE A 172 12.44 2.53 18.44
CA ILE A 172 12.66 2.66 16.99
C ILE A 172 11.75 3.74 16.41
N TRP A 173 10.52 3.82 16.90
CA TRP A 173 9.48 4.69 16.39
C TRP A 173 8.94 5.68 17.42
N ILE A 174 9.84 6.09 18.37
CA ILE A 174 9.52 7.13 19.36
C ILE A 174 9.19 8.48 18.71
N ASN A 175 9.83 8.80 17.60
CA ASN A 175 9.50 9.90 16.69
C ASN A 175 9.16 9.32 15.31
N ASP A 176 9.14 10.17 14.28
CA ASP A 176 8.91 9.71 12.92
C ASP A 176 9.98 8.71 12.46
N VAL A 177 9.62 7.87 11.51
CA VAL A 177 10.49 6.87 10.89
C VAL A 177 10.53 7.11 9.39
N GLY A 178 11.74 7.09 8.81
CA GLY A 178 11.93 7.26 7.37
C GLY A 178 12.30 5.96 6.68
N LEU A 179 11.85 5.81 5.43
CA LEU A 179 12.24 4.74 4.53
C LEU A 179 12.66 5.34 3.19
N PHE A 180 13.88 5.05 2.76
CA PHE A 180 14.33 5.25 1.40
C PHE A 180 14.23 3.92 0.66
N ASP A 181 13.35 3.90 -0.34
CA ASP A 181 13.14 2.76 -1.23
C ASP A 181 13.69 3.10 -2.60
N PHE A 182 14.74 2.41 -3.03
CA PHE A 182 15.41 2.62 -4.30
C PHE A 182 15.40 1.35 -5.13
N ASP A 183 14.48 1.26 -6.04
CA ASP A 183 14.38 0.15 -6.99
C ASP A 183 14.70 0.59 -8.44
N THR A 184 14.45 -0.31 -9.38
CA THR A 184 14.73 -0.08 -10.81
C THR A 184 13.86 1.02 -11.43
N GLU A 185 12.68 1.27 -10.87
CA GLU A 185 11.69 2.19 -11.42
C GLU A 185 11.70 3.54 -10.73
N SER A 186 12.00 3.59 -9.42
CA SER A 186 11.86 4.79 -8.62
C SER A 186 12.83 4.87 -7.44
N PHE A 187 13.10 6.09 -7.01
CA PHE A 187 13.70 6.40 -5.73
C PHE A 187 12.70 7.20 -4.91
N THR A 188 12.22 6.62 -3.82
CA THR A 188 11.12 7.19 -3.03
C THR A 188 11.50 7.30 -1.57
N PHE A 189 11.13 8.41 -0.94
CA PHE A 189 11.18 8.58 0.51
C PHE A 189 9.78 8.47 1.10
N TYR A 190 9.62 7.60 2.09
CA TYR A 190 8.42 7.52 2.92
C TYR A 190 8.73 7.99 4.32
N LYS A 191 7.86 8.85 4.87
CA LYS A 191 7.90 9.25 6.28
C LYS A 191 6.68 8.68 6.98
N LEU A 192 6.90 7.91 8.04
CA LEU A 192 5.86 7.43 8.94
C LEU A 192 5.76 8.35 10.15
N SER A 193 4.56 8.87 10.40
CA SER A 193 4.22 9.68 11.56
C SER A 193 3.18 8.98 12.43
N PHE A 194 3.22 9.18 13.75
CA PHE A 194 2.44 8.41 14.72
C PHE A 194 1.53 9.29 15.57
N GLY A 195 0.22 9.10 15.47
CA GLY A 195 -0.81 9.75 16.28
C GLY A 195 -1.11 8.99 17.58
N ARG A 196 -0.21 9.08 18.58
CA ARG A 196 -0.27 8.28 19.84
C ARG A 196 -1.27 8.74 20.87
N LYS A 197 -1.86 9.92 20.70
CA LYS A 197 -2.79 10.51 21.68
C LYS A 197 -4.18 9.89 21.63
N GLN A 198 -4.43 9.06 20.65
CA GLN A 198 -5.71 8.37 20.42
C GLN A 198 -5.48 6.86 20.34
N LYS A 199 -6.51 6.10 20.62
CA LYS A 199 -6.56 4.66 20.32
C LYS A 199 -7.70 4.43 19.33
N PRO A 200 -7.45 3.71 18.23
CA PRO A 200 -6.17 3.13 17.81
C PRO A 200 -5.07 4.17 17.53
N VAL A 201 -3.81 3.76 17.63
CA VAL A 201 -2.66 4.61 17.25
C VAL A 201 -2.69 4.78 15.73
N ASN A 202 -2.80 6.04 15.28
CA ASN A 202 -2.76 6.31 13.85
C ASN A 202 -1.32 6.28 13.35
N VAL A 203 -1.05 5.44 12.34
CA VAL A 203 0.23 5.35 11.64
C VAL A 203 0.01 5.88 10.23
N VAL A 204 0.64 6.98 9.89
CA VAL A 204 0.39 7.71 8.63
C VAL A 204 1.65 7.74 7.79
N ALA A 205 1.56 7.31 6.53
CA ALA A 205 2.64 7.43 5.56
C ALA A 205 2.49 8.68 4.70
N GLU A 206 3.61 9.40 4.54
CA GLU A 206 3.78 10.47 3.54
C GLU A 206 4.83 10.03 2.55
N LYS A 207 4.55 10.17 1.25
CA LYS A 207 5.43 9.79 0.15
C LYS A 207 6.02 11.03 -0.52
N THR A 208 7.31 10.97 -0.84
CA THR A 208 8.00 11.94 -1.69
C THR A 208 8.78 11.19 -2.76
N ASP A 209 8.52 11.50 -4.02
CA ASP A 209 9.27 10.97 -5.14
C ASP A 209 10.59 11.74 -5.31
N LEU A 210 11.70 11.02 -5.38
CA LEU A 210 13.05 11.54 -5.53
C LEU A 210 13.72 11.03 -6.82
N THR A 211 12.96 10.39 -7.70
CA THR A 211 13.46 9.73 -8.93
C THR A 211 14.15 10.71 -9.89
N ASP A 212 13.69 11.95 -9.93
CA ASP A 212 14.33 13.01 -10.73
C ASP A 212 15.72 13.39 -10.19
N SER A 213 15.95 13.23 -8.88
CA SER A 213 17.23 13.53 -8.25
C SER A 213 18.21 12.38 -8.34
N VAL A 214 17.72 11.14 -8.10
CA VAL A 214 18.52 9.91 -8.15
C VAL A 214 17.69 8.83 -8.82
N ASN A 215 18.22 8.22 -9.89
CA ASN A 215 17.55 7.13 -10.57
C ASN A 215 18.49 5.94 -10.80
N PHE A 216 17.91 4.77 -11.07
CA PHE A 216 18.62 3.51 -11.13
C PHE A 216 19.71 3.47 -12.23
N SER A 217 19.51 4.18 -13.35
CA SER A 217 20.48 4.23 -14.44
C SER A 217 21.80 4.88 -14.03
N MET A 218 21.77 5.77 -13.03
CA MET A 218 22.97 6.44 -12.51
C MET A 218 23.96 5.48 -11.84
N LEU A 219 23.52 4.33 -11.36
CA LEU A 219 24.39 3.27 -10.83
C LEU A 219 25.38 2.72 -11.87
N ASN A 220 25.04 2.84 -13.16
CA ASN A 220 25.82 2.31 -14.28
C ASN A 220 26.69 3.38 -14.96
N THR A 221 26.58 4.66 -14.59
CA THR A 221 27.29 5.76 -15.28
C THR A 221 28.77 5.87 -14.96
N GLY A 222 29.27 5.18 -13.95
CA GLY A 222 30.67 5.23 -13.50
C GLY A 222 31.04 6.50 -12.67
N ASP A 223 30.21 7.54 -12.67
CA ASP A 223 30.38 8.74 -11.83
C ASP A 223 29.78 8.55 -10.44
N ARG A 224 30.54 7.86 -9.60
CA ARG A 224 30.12 7.58 -8.21
C ARG A 224 30.10 8.82 -7.34
N GLU A 225 30.95 9.78 -7.57
CA GLU A 225 31.00 10.98 -6.74
C GLU A 225 29.76 11.84 -6.93
N TRP A 226 29.32 12.00 -8.16
CA TRP A 226 28.09 12.70 -8.46
C TRP A 226 26.84 11.97 -7.90
N LEU A 227 26.76 10.64 -8.08
CA LEU A 227 25.65 9.86 -7.53
C LEU A 227 25.56 9.96 -5.99
N VAL A 228 26.72 9.86 -5.30
CA VAL A 228 26.77 10.01 -3.84
C VAL A 228 26.35 11.42 -3.44
N GLY A 229 26.81 12.46 -4.15
CA GLY A 229 26.42 13.85 -3.89
C GLY A 229 24.91 14.06 -4.03
N ALA A 230 24.32 13.63 -5.13
CA ALA A 230 22.88 13.73 -5.38
C ALA A 230 22.04 12.97 -4.32
N PHE A 231 22.53 11.82 -3.87
CA PHE A 231 21.92 11.07 -2.78
C PHE A 231 22.03 11.82 -1.44
N GLU A 232 23.20 12.34 -1.07
CA GLU A 232 23.40 13.09 0.19
C GLU A 232 22.53 14.36 0.20
N ASP A 233 22.38 15.06 -0.92
CA ASP A 233 21.52 16.23 -1.06
C ASP A 233 20.03 15.83 -0.88
N SER A 234 19.59 14.76 -1.53
CA SER A 234 18.22 14.23 -1.39
C SER A 234 17.92 13.84 0.05
N VAL A 235 18.82 13.12 0.70
CA VAL A 235 18.68 12.75 2.12
C VAL A 235 18.63 13.99 3.01
N SER A 236 19.51 14.95 2.79
CA SER A 236 19.58 16.21 3.56
C SER A 236 18.28 17.00 3.43
N LEU A 237 17.71 17.07 2.23
CA LEU A 237 16.44 17.73 1.97
C LEU A 237 15.28 17.05 2.74
N MET A 238 15.19 15.73 2.68
CA MET A 238 14.13 14.97 3.36
C MET A 238 14.23 15.04 4.89
N LEU A 239 15.43 15.15 5.41
CA LEU A 239 15.68 15.18 6.86
C LEU A 239 15.70 16.60 7.43
N HIS A 240 15.61 17.64 6.60
CA HIS A 240 15.66 19.03 7.06
C HIS A 240 14.51 19.35 8.01
N LYS A 241 14.83 19.79 9.23
CA LYS A 241 13.85 20.10 10.31
C LYS A 241 12.92 18.93 10.69
N GLN A 242 13.29 17.69 10.39
CA GLN A 242 12.52 16.51 10.77
C GLN A 242 13.16 15.81 11.99
N ILE A 243 12.33 15.34 12.92
CA ILE A 243 12.77 14.56 14.08
C ILE A 243 12.47 13.08 13.75
N ILE A 244 13.46 12.40 13.21
CA ILE A 244 13.37 11.00 12.77
C ILE A 244 14.24 10.13 13.66
N SER A 245 13.65 9.10 14.28
CA SER A 245 14.33 8.15 15.16
C SER A 245 15.11 7.09 14.41
N ALA A 246 14.57 6.60 13.31
CA ALA A 246 15.16 5.53 12.52
C ALA A 246 14.98 5.78 11.03
N LEU A 247 15.98 5.37 10.25
CA LEU A 247 15.94 5.36 8.80
C LEU A 247 16.18 3.94 8.28
N TYR A 248 15.37 3.55 7.32
CA TYR A 248 15.48 2.29 6.61
C TYR A 248 15.85 2.54 5.16
N PHE A 249 16.66 1.64 4.60
CA PHE A 249 17.10 1.66 3.21
C PHE A 249 16.87 0.29 2.60
N THR A 250 16.09 0.22 1.53
CA THR A 250 15.71 -1.01 0.83
C THR A 250 15.66 -0.80 -0.68
N GLY A 251 15.52 -1.88 -1.43
CA GLY A 251 15.43 -1.88 -2.88
C GLY A 251 16.74 -2.23 -3.58
N ALA A 252 16.63 -2.64 -4.84
CA ALA A 252 17.75 -3.11 -5.66
C ALA A 252 18.89 -2.09 -5.80
N GLY A 253 18.56 -0.79 -5.76
CA GLY A 253 19.55 0.29 -5.83
C GLY A 253 20.51 0.33 -4.65
N PHE A 254 20.13 -0.28 -3.50
CA PHE A 254 21.00 -0.37 -2.32
C PHE A 254 21.66 -1.74 -2.14
N GLU A 255 21.57 -2.66 -3.09
CA GLU A 255 22.27 -3.96 -2.99
C GLU A 255 23.79 -3.79 -2.98
N SER A 256 24.32 -2.88 -3.79
CA SER A 256 25.74 -2.54 -3.75
C SER A 256 26.08 -1.52 -2.66
N PRO A 257 27.36 -1.47 -2.18
CA PRO A 257 27.74 -0.66 -1.02
C PRO A 257 28.07 0.81 -1.34
N TRP A 258 27.62 1.34 -2.47
CA TRP A 258 28.00 2.69 -2.94
C TRP A 258 27.57 3.82 -1.96
N ALA A 259 26.47 3.66 -1.25
CA ALA A 259 25.92 4.64 -0.32
C ALA A 259 26.32 4.37 1.16
N ASP A 260 27.03 3.30 1.45
CA ASP A 260 27.28 2.85 2.83
C ASP A 260 28.06 3.89 3.66
N ALA A 261 28.99 4.61 3.05
CA ALA A 261 29.75 5.67 3.72
C ALA A 261 28.84 6.84 4.14
N SER A 262 27.89 7.23 3.27
CA SER A 262 26.92 8.29 3.55
C SER A 262 25.91 7.84 4.61
N MET A 263 25.41 6.59 4.52
CA MET A 263 24.54 6.01 5.56
C MET A 263 25.21 5.98 6.92
N LYS A 264 26.52 5.66 6.98
CA LYS A 264 27.29 5.63 8.22
C LYS A 264 27.39 7.00 8.89
N LYS A 265 27.47 8.09 8.14
CA LYS A 265 27.44 9.46 8.67
C LYS A 265 26.11 9.76 9.39
N LEU A 266 25.00 9.18 8.94
CA LEU A 266 23.66 9.36 9.52
C LEU A 266 23.49 8.63 10.87
N CYS A 267 24.33 7.62 11.17
CA CYS A 267 24.27 6.84 12.43
C CYS A 267 24.55 7.69 13.67
N SER A 268 25.15 8.87 13.54
CA SER A 268 25.50 9.72 14.68
C SER A 268 24.29 10.24 15.45
N SER A 269 23.11 10.34 14.82
CA SER A 269 21.91 10.93 15.42
C SER A 269 20.65 10.08 15.32
N ARG A 270 20.72 8.93 14.61
CA ARG A 270 19.54 8.06 14.39
C ARG A 270 19.97 6.63 14.13
N ARG A 271 19.02 5.70 14.26
CA ARG A 271 19.27 4.29 13.94
C ARG A 271 19.12 4.08 12.43
N ILE A 272 20.09 3.41 11.82
CA ILE A 272 20.13 3.14 10.39
C ILE A 272 20.02 1.65 10.14
N PHE A 273 19.12 1.27 9.27
CA PHE A 273 18.89 -0.11 8.87
C PHE A 273 18.94 -0.22 7.35
N LYS A 274 19.70 -1.18 6.82
CA LYS A 274 19.75 -1.52 5.40
C LYS A 274 19.39 -3.00 5.23
N GLY A 275 18.46 -3.31 4.34
CA GLY A 275 18.08 -4.71 4.11
C GLY A 275 17.15 -4.88 2.92
N GLN A 276 17.15 -6.10 2.37
CA GLN A 276 16.39 -6.47 1.16
C GLN A 276 15.15 -7.33 1.47
N ASN A 277 14.88 -7.60 2.75
CA ASN A 277 13.76 -8.43 3.20
C ASN A 277 12.75 -7.66 4.07
N LEU A 278 12.76 -6.33 3.95
CA LEU A 278 11.95 -5.45 4.80
C LEU A 278 10.45 -5.74 4.62
N TYR A 279 10.00 -5.78 3.37
CA TYR A 279 8.59 -5.96 3.04
C TYR A 279 8.08 -7.36 3.37
N VAL A 280 8.84 -8.40 3.08
CA VAL A 280 8.43 -9.77 3.44
C VAL A 280 8.34 -9.96 4.95
N ARG A 281 9.25 -9.36 5.72
CA ARG A 281 9.18 -9.39 7.20
C ARG A 281 8.00 -8.58 7.70
N GLY A 282 7.71 -7.46 7.09
CA GLY A 282 6.50 -6.67 7.37
C GLY A 282 5.22 -7.44 7.12
N ALA A 283 5.13 -8.18 6.00
CA ALA A 283 4.01 -9.07 5.73
C ALA A 283 3.87 -10.18 6.81
N GLY A 284 4.98 -10.72 7.30
CA GLY A 284 4.99 -11.66 8.43
C GLY A 284 4.50 -11.01 9.73
N CYS A 285 4.92 -9.77 10.03
CA CYS A 285 4.41 -8.99 11.16
C CYS A 285 2.91 -8.73 11.03
N ALA A 286 2.46 -8.34 9.83
CA ALA A 286 1.05 -8.14 9.53
C ALA A 286 0.23 -9.43 9.75
N ALA A 287 0.73 -10.57 9.30
CA ALA A 287 0.08 -11.85 9.50
C ALA A 287 -0.13 -12.15 11.00
N LYS A 288 0.88 -11.88 11.84
CA LYS A 288 0.76 -12.03 13.30
C LYS A 288 -0.28 -11.07 13.88
N LEU A 289 -0.18 -9.78 13.59
CA LEU A 289 -1.09 -8.79 14.16
C LEU A 289 -2.55 -9.01 13.72
N ILE A 290 -2.77 -9.43 12.48
CA ILE A 290 -4.12 -9.64 11.93
C ILE A 290 -4.73 -10.95 12.45
N PHE A 291 -3.98 -12.06 12.41
CA PHE A 291 -4.55 -13.39 12.69
C PHE A 291 -4.36 -13.87 14.13
N ASP A 292 -3.41 -13.31 14.89
CA ASP A 292 -3.24 -13.59 16.33
C ASP A 292 -3.93 -12.54 17.22
N GLY A 293 -4.40 -11.41 16.65
CA GLY A 293 -5.00 -10.30 17.35
C GLY A 293 -3.99 -9.19 17.65
N GLY A 294 -4.49 -7.96 17.77
CA GLY A 294 -3.69 -6.74 18.00
C GLY A 294 -3.76 -5.74 16.86
N SER A 295 -4.37 -6.09 15.73
CA SER A 295 -4.57 -5.16 14.62
C SER A 295 -5.41 -3.95 15.02
N ASP A 296 -6.35 -4.11 15.95
CA ASP A 296 -7.25 -3.04 16.42
C ASP A 296 -6.53 -1.96 17.25
N GLU A 297 -5.27 -2.21 17.65
CA GLU A 297 -4.45 -1.20 18.34
C GLU A 297 -3.94 -0.10 17.41
N TYR A 298 -3.94 -0.35 16.09
CA TYR A 298 -3.37 0.53 15.08
C TYR A 298 -4.37 0.83 13.97
N SER A 299 -4.32 2.05 13.45
CA SER A 299 -5.00 2.47 12.22
C SER A 299 -3.94 2.88 11.20
N PHE A 300 -3.82 2.12 10.13
CA PHE A 300 -2.80 2.33 9.10
C PHE A 300 -3.38 3.17 7.96
N ILE A 301 -2.74 4.31 7.67
CA ILE A 301 -3.14 5.25 6.62
C ILE A 301 -1.97 5.35 5.64
N ALA A 302 -2.02 4.51 4.62
CA ALA A 302 -1.04 4.46 3.55
C ALA A 302 -1.07 5.73 2.68
N ASP A 303 -0.14 5.86 1.76
CA ASP A 303 0.00 7.07 0.92
C ASP A 303 -1.11 7.24 -0.14
N ASP A 304 -1.88 6.21 -0.40
CA ASP A 304 -3.07 6.21 -1.27
C ASP A 304 -4.39 6.47 -0.52
N LEU A 305 -4.35 6.60 0.82
CA LEU A 305 -5.52 6.82 1.66
C LEU A 305 -5.57 8.27 2.18
N LEU A 306 -6.78 8.82 2.32
CA LEU A 306 -6.99 10.14 2.92
C LEU A 306 -6.55 10.16 4.38
N ARG A 307 -5.76 11.17 4.75
CA ARG A 307 -5.40 11.49 6.14
C ARG A 307 -6.30 12.51 6.79
N SER A 308 -7.23 13.08 6.03
CA SER A 308 -8.18 14.06 6.50
C SER A 308 -9.60 13.68 6.10
N SER A 309 -10.57 13.86 6.99
CA SER A 309 -11.98 13.85 6.62
C SER A 309 -12.43 15.25 6.23
N ILE A 310 -13.43 15.30 5.35
CA ILE A 310 -14.10 16.54 4.97
C ILE A 310 -15.58 16.39 5.31
N CYS A 311 -16.09 17.34 6.08
CA CYS A 311 -17.49 17.41 6.48
C CYS A 311 -18.11 18.73 5.98
N ILE A 312 -19.40 18.73 5.69
CA ILE A 312 -20.22 19.94 5.56
C ILE A 312 -20.99 20.13 6.85
N ARG A 313 -21.00 21.37 7.37
CA ARG A 313 -21.86 21.70 8.50
C ARG A 313 -23.29 21.91 7.98
N VAL A 314 -24.21 21.11 8.49
CA VAL A 314 -25.62 21.14 8.13
C VAL A 314 -26.48 21.36 9.37
N TYR A 315 -27.67 21.94 9.19
CA TYR A 315 -28.65 22.05 10.25
C TYR A 315 -29.71 20.98 10.06
N THR A 316 -29.75 20.01 10.97
CA THR A 316 -30.69 18.90 10.92
C THR A 316 -31.22 18.61 12.35
N ASN A 317 -32.46 18.17 12.45
CA ASN A 317 -33.11 17.83 13.75
C ASN A 317 -33.02 18.90 14.85
N GLY A 318 -32.90 20.18 14.49
CA GLY A 318 -32.82 21.27 15.43
C GLY A 318 -31.41 21.62 15.94
N ALA A 319 -30.36 21.00 15.40
CA ALA A 319 -28.97 21.24 15.75
C ALA A 319 -28.07 21.35 14.53
N TYR A 320 -26.91 21.97 14.69
CA TYR A 320 -25.85 21.91 13.70
C TYR A 320 -25.06 20.61 13.87
N GLU A 321 -24.89 19.89 12.77
CA GLU A 321 -24.13 18.64 12.70
C GLU A 321 -23.10 18.71 11.59
N GLU A 322 -22.01 17.94 11.75
CA GLU A 322 -20.99 17.76 10.72
C GLU A 322 -21.31 16.50 9.92
N MET A 323 -21.74 16.68 8.69
CA MET A 323 -22.03 15.55 7.79
C MET A 323 -20.77 15.21 7.00
N PRO A 324 -20.19 14.00 7.18
CA PRO A 324 -18.99 13.61 6.48
C PRO A 324 -19.27 13.34 4.99
N ILE A 325 -18.39 13.84 4.13
CA ILE A 325 -18.43 13.62 2.68
C ILE A 325 -17.27 12.73 2.24
N ALA A 326 -16.14 12.85 2.91
CA ALA A 326 -14.97 12.00 2.73
C ALA A 326 -14.40 11.66 4.11
N ASN A 327 -13.99 10.41 4.31
CA ASN A 327 -13.50 9.93 5.59
C ASN A 327 -11.99 9.68 5.56
N ILE A 328 -11.37 9.74 6.75
CA ILE A 328 -10.00 9.28 6.93
C ILE A 328 -9.94 7.79 6.58
N GLY A 329 -8.93 7.40 5.79
CA GLY A 329 -8.75 6.02 5.35
C GLY A 329 -9.49 5.65 4.06
N ASP A 330 -10.29 6.56 3.49
CA ASP A 330 -10.87 6.33 2.16
C ASP A 330 -9.79 6.44 1.07
N PRO A 331 -9.77 5.58 0.04
CA PRO A 331 -8.88 5.72 -1.11
C PRO A 331 -9.22 7.00 -1.89
N TYR A 332 -8.30 7.96 -1.93
CA TYR A 332 -8.60 9.29 -2.50
C TYR A 332 -8.99 9.25 -3.98
N ASN A 333 -8.44 8.30 -4.75
CA ASN A 333 -8.75 8.12 -6.18
C ASN A 333 -10.17 7.59 -6.44
N ASP A 334 -10.78 6.94 -5.46
CA ASP A 334 -12.10 6.29 -5.61
C ASP A 334 -13.24 7.17 -5.06
N ILE A 335 -12.93 8.37 -4.53
CA ILE A 335 -13.94 9.26 -3.93
C ILE A 335 -14.61 10.11 -4.99
N PHE A 336 -15.88 9.82 -5.22
CA PHE A 336 -16.83 10.65 -5.95
C PHE A 336 -18.06 10.84 -5.07
N ALA A 337 -17.94 11.70 -4.06
CA ALA A 337 -19.09 12.00 -3.20
C ALA A 337 -19.99 13.03 -3.88
N ASN A 338 -21.29 12.77 -3.85
CA ASN A 338 -22.33 13.67 -4.32
C ASN A 338 -23.42 13.77 -3.25
N ILE A 339 -23.65 14.99 -2.77
CA ILE A 339 -24.70 15.26 -1.79
C ILE A 339 -25.56 16.42 -2.23
N GLU A 340 -26.85 16.37 -1.90
CA GLU A 340 -27.77 17.48 -2.09
C GLU A 340 -27.97 18.22 -0.78
N VAL A 341 -27.86 19.54 -0.82
CA VAL A 341 -28.11 20.41 0.32
C VAL A 341 -29.14 21.48 -0.04
N ILE A 342 -29.88 21.94 0.97
CA ILE A 342 -30.83 23.06 0.86
C ILE A 342 -30.24 24.24 1.62
N MET A 343 -30.07 25.38 0.95
CA MET A 343 -29.60 26.62 1.56
C MET A 343 -30.70 27.33 2.31
N ASP A 344 -30.41 27.82 3.51
CA ASP A 344 -31.34 28.63 4.30
C ASP A 344 -30.66 29.95 4.72
N LYS A 345 -31.01 31.04 4.02
CA LYS A 345 -30.60 32.42 4.31
C LYS A 345 -29.09 32.71 4.25
N THR A 346 -28.30 31.81 3.71
CA THR A 346 -26.85 31.98 3.52
C THR A 346 -26.46 31.56 2.11
N ASN A 347 -25.43 32.19 1.58
CA ASN A 347 -24.75 31.79 0.34
C ASN A 347 -23.38 31.18 0.60
N GLU A 348 -23.15 30.69 1.82
CA GLU A 348 -21.87 30.12 2.26
C GLU A 348 -22.07 28.66 2.66
N LEU A 349 -21.10 27.82 2.30
CA LEU A 349 -20.98 26.44 2.77
C LEU A 349 -19.79 26.34 3.70
N ASP A 350 -20.05 25.89 4.92
CA ASP A 350 -19.01 25.63 5.91
C ASP A 350 -18.44 24.23 5.69
N LEU A 351 -17.16 24.16 5.32
CA LEU A 351 -16.41 22.96 5.10
C LEU A 351 -15.44 22.75 6.27
N ILE A 352 -15.58 21.63 6.95
CA ILE A 352 -14.77 21.32 8.13
C ILE A 352 -13.83 20.18 7.78
N VAL A 353 -12.51 20.39 7.97
CA VAL A 353 -11.46 19.43 7.69
C VAL A 353 -10.81 18.98 8.99
N HIS A 354 -10.92 17.70 9.30
CA HIS A 354 -10.24 17.07 10.44
C HIS A 354 -9.06 16.24 9.94
N ASN A 355 -7.86 16.59 10.36
CA ASN A 355 -6.66 15.81 10.03
C ASN A 355 -6.33 14.83 11.17
N VAL A 356 -6.03 13.60 10.84
CA VAL A 356 -5.79 12.50 11.79
C VAL A 356 -4.62 12.74 12.75
N LEU A 357 -3.62 13.53 12.34
CA LEU A 357 -2.45 13.86 13.17
C LEU A 357 -2.60 15.16 13.97
N LYS A 358 -3.57 16.00 13.60
CA LYS A 358 -3.79 17.32 14.21
C LYS A 358 -4.99 17.28 15.15
N LYS A 359 -4.95 18.10 16.21
CA LYS A 359 -6.09 18.25 17.12
C LYS A 359 -7.11 19.27 16.62
N ASP A 360 -6.61 20.29 15.95
CA ASP A 360 -7.42 21.40 15.48
C ASP A 360 -7.97 21.08 14.09
N PHE A 361 -9.19 21.47 13.85
CA PHE A 361 -9.83 21.39 12.56
C PHE A 361 -9.63 22.70 11.79
N ILE A 362 -9.73 22.62 10.46
CA ILE A 362 -9.76 23.79 9.58
C ILE A 362 -11.21 23.99 9.17
N CYS A 363 -11.74 25.21 9.39
CA CYS A 363 -13.02 25.62 8.82
C CYS A 363 -12.72 26.45 7.56
N ALA A 364 -13.09 25.92 6.40
CA ALA A 364 -13.01 26.63 5.14
C ALA A 364 -14.42 27.03 4.70
N ILE A 365 -14.60 28.30 4.35
CA ILE A 365 -15.90 28.82 3.90
C ILE A 365 -15.86 28.91 2.37
N MET A 366 -16.82 28.25 1.73
CA MET A 366 -17.05 28.38 0.30
C MET A 366 -18.20 29.36 0.05
N THR A 367 -17.89 30.56 -0.45
CA THR A 367 -18.88 31.55 -0.80
C THR A 367 -19.40 31.31 -2.23
N LEU A 368 -20.72 31.24 -2.37
CA LEU A 368 -21.40 31.05 -3.65
C LEU A 368 -21.84 32.41 -4.20
N ASP A 369 -20.90 33.08 -4.86
CA ASP A 369 -21.15 34.41 -5.41
C ASP A 369 -22.30 34.40 -6.39
N THR A 370 -23.16 35.42 -6.30
CA THR A 370 -24.34 35.59 -7.15
C THR A 370 -25.36 34.45 -7.07
N LEU A 371 -25.31 33.64 -5.99
CA LEU A 371 -26.35 32.64 -5.74
C LEU A 371 -27.72 33.35 -5.56
N ASN A 372 -28.72 32.89 -6.29
CA ASN A 372 -30.09 33.38 -6.11
C ASN A 372 -30.75 32.66 -4.93
N LEU A 373 -30.56 33.19 -3.73
CA LEU A 373 -31.15 32.66 -2.51
C LEU A 373 -32.67 32.81 -2.52
N ARG A 374 -33.39 31.72 -2.29
CA ARG A 374 -34.83 31.66 -2.15
C ARG A 374 -35.20 31.56 -0.68
N ASN A 375 -36.03 32.47 -0.22
CA ASN A 375 -36.33 32.59 1.22
C ASN A 375 -37.24 31.49 1.79
N ASP A 376 -37.76 30.61 0.92
CA ASP A 376 -38.68 29.53 1.25
C ASP A 376 -38.01 28.15 1.37
N ARG A 377 -36.69 28.10 1.53
CA ARG A 377 -35.88 26.87 1.57
C ARG A 377 -35.94 26.03 0.29
N SER A 378 -36.17 26.67 -0.84
CA SER A 378 -36.20 25.98 -2.15
C SER A 378 -34.91 26.10 -2.95
N THR A 379 -33.83 26.68 -2.36
CA THR A 379 -32.49 26.74 -2.97
C THR A 379 -31.77 25.42 -2.75
N ARG A 380 -31.85 24.52 -3.75
CA ARG A 380 -31.27 23.18 -3.71
C ARG A 380 -30.00 23.16 -4.53
N LEU A 381 -28.92 22.69 -3.92
CA LEU A 381 -27.59 22.58 -4.50
C LEU A 381 -27.12 21.13 -4.54
N ASP A 382 -26.42 20.76 -5.61
CA ASP A 382 -25.66 19.54 -5.75
C ASP A 382 -24.19 19.83 -5.45
N VAL A 383 -23.64 19.20 -4.44
CA VAL A 383 -22.25 19.38 -4.01
C VAL A 383 -21.49 18.10 -4.33
N ARG A 384 -20.45 18.24 -5.14
CA ARG A 384 -19.58 17.15 -5.56
C ARG A 384 -18.18 17.37 -5.08
N ILE A 385 -17.52 16.30 -4.64
CA ILE A 385 -16.14 16.32 -4.18
C ILE A 385 -15.35 15.28 -4.95
N ARG A 386 -14.14 15.67 -5.38
CA ARG A 386 -13.15 14.80 -5.99
C ARG A 386 -11.75 15.18 -5.49
N PHE A 387 -10.84 14.23 -5.52
CA PHE A 387 -9.46 14.43 -5.12
C PHE A 387 -8.54 14.15 -6.32
N PRO A 388 -8.04 15.18 -7.02
CA PRO A 388 -6.99 14.99 -8.04
C PRO A 388 -5.67 14.52 -7.43
N GLU A 389 -5.40 14.92 -6.19
CA GLU A 389 -4.24 14.50 -5.40
C GLU A 389 -4.70 14.25 -3.96
N ARG A 390 -3.95 13.45 -3.20
CA ARG A 390 -4.29 13.08 -1.82
C ARG A 390 -4.64 14.28 -0.93
N ASP A 391 -3.88 15.36 -1.08
CA ASP A 391 -3.97 16.55 -0.23
C ASP A 391 -4.67 17.73 -0.93
N VAL A 392 -5.31 17.48 -2.08
CA VAL A 392 -6.01 18.48 -2.87
C VAL A 392 -7.44 18.02 -3.13
N CYS A 393 -8.39 18.72 -2.54
CA CYS A 393 -9.82 18.50 -2.72
C CYS A 393 -10.39 19.55 -3.67
N VAL A 394 -11.13 19.14 -4.68
CA VAL A 394 -11.91 20.02 -5.55
C VAL A 394 -13.38 19.84 -5.24
N ILE A 395 -14.02 20.93 -4.84
CA ILE A 395 -15.43 20.99 -4.49
C ILE A 395 -16.15 21.72 -5.57
N THR A 396 -17.14 21.09 -6.20
CA THR A 396 -17.97 21.68 -7.25
C THR A 396 -19.41 21.76 -6.74
N VAL A 397 -20.01 22.94 -6.78
CA VAL A 397 -21.39 23.19 -6.37
C VAL A 397 -22.20 23.62 -7.56
N ARG A 398 -23.41 23.09 -7.70
CA ARG A 398 -24.31 23.38 -8.82
C ARG A 398 -25.72 23.71 -8.31
N ASP A 399 -26.34 24.78 -8.84
CA ASP A 399 -27.78 25.04 -8.60
C ASP A 399 -28.64 24.01 -9.34
N MET A 400 -29.50 23.32 -8.60
CA MET A 400 -30.39 22.29 -9.14
C MET A 400 -31.81 22.80 -9.42
N GLY A 401 -32.09 24.05 -9.03
CA GLY A 401 -33.46 24.53 -9.07
C GLY A 401 -34.37 23.78 -8.09
N PHE A 402 -35.68 23.96 -8.22
CA PHE A 402 -36.69 23.26 -7.43
C PHE A 402 -37.89 22.85 -8.31
N GLY A 403 -37.66 21.87 -9.16
CA GLY A 403 -38.65 21.35 -10.11
C GLY A 403 -39.16 22.41 -11.10
N GLU A 404 -40.47 22.44 -11.35
CA GLU A 404 -41.10 23.41 -12.23
C GLU A 404 -41.31 24.80 -11.59
N ILE A 405 -41.23 24.87 -10.24
CA ILE A 405 -41.47 26.12 -9.49
C ILE A 405 -40.30 27.08 -9.67
N TYR A 406 -39.09 26.56 -9.56
CA TYR A 406 -37.87 27.36 -9.73
C TYR A 406 -36.91 26.62 -10.68
N LYS A 407 -36.76 27.15 -11.87
CA LYS A 407 -35.79 26.61 -12.85
C LYS A 407 -34.36 26.87 -12.35
N THR A 408 -33.48 25.92 -12.62
CA THR A 408 -32.02 26.10 -12.37
C THR A 408 -31.48 27.24 -13.24
N ASP A 409 -30.56 28.01 -12.71
CA ASP A 409 -29.79 29.01 -13.48
C ASP A 409 -28.51 28.43 -14.09
N HIS A 410 -28.27 27.10 -13.91
CA HIS A 410 -27.10 26.34 -14.37
C HIS A 410 -25.75 26.87 -13.87
N LYS A 411 -25.74 27.69 -12.82
CA LYS A 411 -24.52 28.17 -12.22
C LYS A 411 -23.75 27.05 -11.57
N ILE A 412 -22.42 27.14 -11.70
CA ILE A 412 -21.46 26.21 -11.10
C ILE A 412 -20.41 27.03 -10.39
N TRP A 413 -20.11 26.66 -9.15
CA TRP A 413 -19.02 27.20 -8.36
C TRP A 413 -18.01 26.10 -8.11
N GLU A 414 -16.72 26.46 -8.12
CA GLU A 414 -15.64 25.51 -7.84
C GLU A 414 -14.65 26.15 -6.86
N GLN A 415 -14.24 25.36 -5.88
CA GLN A 415 -13.20 25.73 -4.94
C GLN A 415 -12.20 24.60 -4.80
N VAL A 416 -10.90 24.95 -4.79
CA VAL A 416 -9.80 24.03 -4.52
C VAL A 416 -9.35 24.21 -3.07
N LEU A 417 -9.35 23.13 -2.32
CA LEU A 417 -8.97 23.10 -0.91
C LEU A 417 -7.71 22.24 -0.74
N LYS A 418 -6.66 22.80 -0.13
CA LYS A 418 -5.49 22.03 0.31
C LYS A 418 -5.71 21.59 1.75
N ILE A 419 -5.63 20.28 2.03
CA ILE A 419 -6.03 19.65 3.28
C ILE A 419 -4.90 18.96 4.03
#